data_62a194347e40449d26a7724d26b17ef0
#
_entry.id   62a194347e40449d26a7724d26b17ef0
#
_cell.length_a   1.000
_cell.length_b   1.000
_cell.length_c   1.000
_cell.angle_alpha   90.00
_cell.angle_beta   90.00
_cell.angle_gamma   90.00
#
_symmetry.space_group_name_H-M   'P 1'
#
loop_
_entity.id
_entity.type
_entity.pdbx_description
1 polymer ?
#
loop_
_entity_poly.entity_id
_entity_poly.type
_entity_poly.pdbx_seq_one_letter_code
_entity_poly.pdbx_strand_id
1 'polypeptide(L)'
;MDFVVHTNMTPLPTIHVVSDSVGLTAQSLARAAAAQFGVTNPCIEVLPKVRKFDEVKRFLEDHMQLHRELKGSPRILVCYTIVDKELRTRLAEFAASEPDIIAIDLMTQVI
;
A
#
# COMPACT_ATOMS: atom_id res chain seq x y z
N MET A 1 -7.99 -23.48 21.01
CA MET A 1 -7.99 -23.18 20.19
C MET A 1 -8.10 -22.86 19.64
N ASP A 2 -7.92 -22.85 19.90
CA ASP A 2 -7.92 -22.49 19.10
C ASP A 2 -7.87 -22.14 18.64
N PHE A 3 -7.52 -21.95 18.82
CA PHE A 3 -7.44 -21.44 18.02
C PHE A 3 -7.57 -21.07 17.43
N VAL A 4 -7.51 -21.11 17.88
CA VAL A 4 -7.64 -20.76 16.97
C VAL A 4 -7.89 -20.18 16.46
N VAL A 5 -7.72 -20.19 16.73
CA VAL A 5 -7.83 -19.71 16.00
C VAL A 5 -8.14 -19.34 15.27
N HIS A 6 -8.13 -19.33 15.33
CA HIS A 6 -8.33 -19.06 14.40
C HIS A 6 -8.78 -18.56 13.68
N THR A 7 -8.93 -18.60 13.95
CA THR A 7 -9.15 -18.31 13.15
C THR A 7 -9.28 -17.83 12.31
N ASN A 8 -9.96 -17.51 12.40
CA ASN A 8 -9.88 -17.11 11.54
C ASN A 8 -8.88 -16.73 11.11
N MET A 9 -8.87 -16.62 10.85
CA MET A 9 -7.46 -16.68 10.54
C MET A 9 -7.12 -16.00 9.21
N THR A 10 -7.99 -15.13 8.80
CA THR A 10 -7.71 -14.25 7.66
C THR A 10 -6.64 -13.26 8.08
N PRO A 11 -5.51 -13.19 7.39
CA PRO A 11 -4.49 -12.19 7.72
C PRO A 11 -5.05 -10.79 7.64
N LEU A 12 -4.60 -9.90 8.51
CA LEU A 12 -4.99 -8.51 8.44
C LEU A 12 -4.54 -7.93 7.10
N PRO A 13 -5.35 -7.09 6.48
CA PRO A 13 -4.93 -6.45 5.24
C PRO A 13 -3.68 -5.63 5.45
N THR A 14 -2.76 -5.70 4.49
CA THR A 14 -1.56 -4.89 4.49
C THR A 14 -1.75 -3.74 3.53
N ILE A 15 -1.52 -2.53 4.00
CA ILE A 15 -1.58 -1.34 3.17
C ILE A 15 -0.14 -0.86 2.97
N HIS A 16 0.25 -0.72 1.72
CA HIS A 16 1.58 -0.24 1.38
C HIS A 16 1.48 1.26 1.13
N VAL A 17 2.24 2.03 1.89
CA VAL A 17 2.20 3.49 1.82
C VAL A 17 3.50 3.99 1.19
N VAL A 18 3.38 4.77 0.14
CA VAL A 18 4.53 5.36 -0.55
C VAL A 18 4.43 6.87 -0.47
N SER A 19 5.50 7.53 -0.02
CA SER A 19 5.48 8.97 0.18
C SER A 19 6.84 9.58 -0.16
N ASP A 20 6.83 10.80 -0.69
CA ASP A 20 8.08 11.56 -0.89
C ASP A 20 8.43 12.41 0.33
N SER A 21 7.66 12.27 1.41
CA SER A 21 7.95 12.87 2.72
C SER A 21 8.05 11.74 3.75
N VAL A 22 7.89 12.06 5.03
CA VAL A 22 8.01 11.03 6.09
C VAL A 22 6.84 10.05 6.13
N GLY A 23 5.73 10.38 5.47
CA GLY A 23 4.63 9.44 5.33
C GLY A 23 3.63 9.42 6.47
N LEU A 24 3.73 10.32 7.43
CA LEU A 24 2.81 10.32 8.58
C LEU A 24 1.38 10.62 8.16
N THR A 25 1.20 11.63 7.29
CA THR A 25 -0.14 11.98 6.80
C THR A 25 -0.74 10.82 6.01
N ALA A 26 0.08 10.20 5.16
CA ALA A 26 -0.39 9.08 4.34
C ALA A 26 -0.83 7.91 5.23
N GLN A 27 -0.07 7.63 6.29
CA GLN A 27 -0.45 6.57 7.23
C GLN A 27 -1.76 6.88 7.92
N SER A 28 -1.94 8.12 8.36
CA SER A 28 -3.17 8.52 9.03
C SER A 28 -4.37 8.40 8.10
N LEU A 29 -4.22 8.84 6.84
CA LEU A 29 -5.30 8.74 5.87
C LEU A 29 -5.60 7.29 5.52
N ALA A 30 -4.59 6.45 5.41
CA ALA A 30 -4.77 5.03 5.14
C ALA A 30 -5.53 4.35 6.28
N ARG A 31 -5.19 4.66 7.53
CA ARG A 31 -5.90 4.10 8.68
C ARG A 31 -7.35 4.56 8.72
N ALA A 32 -7.59 5.83 8.43
CA ALA A 32 -8.95 6.36 8.43
C ALA A 32 -9.80 5.70 7.34
N ALA A 33 -9.21 5.51 6.15
CA ALA A 33 -9.91 4.86 5.06
C ALA A 33 -10.23 3.40 5.42
N ALA A 34 -9.28 2.70 6.00
CA ALA A 34 -9.47 1.31 6.41
C ALA A 34 -10.60 1.19 7.44
N ALA A 35 -10.67 2.13 8.38
CA ALA A 35 -11.69 2.12 9.44
C ALA A 35 -13.10 2.23 8.86
N GLN A 36 -13.26 2.95 7.74
CA GLN A 36 -14.56 3.07 7.10
C GLN A 36 -15.06 1.74 6.54
N PHE A 37 -14.14 0.81 6.29
CA PHE A 37 -14.49 -0.51 5.80
C PHE A 37 -14.41 -1.58 6.90
N GLY A 38 -14.39 -1.14 8.17
CA GLY A 38 -14.41 -2.04 9.29
C GLY A 38 -13.05 -2.61 9.68
N VAL A 39 -11.97 -2.13 9.06
CA VAL A 39 -10.63 -2.59 9.38
C VAL A 39 -10.04 -1.63 10.42
N THR A 40 -9.95 -2.08 11.67
CA THR A 40 -9.57 -1.21 12.78
C THR A 40 -8.08 -1.25 13.10
N ASN A 41 -7.36 -2.21 12.55
CA ASN A 41 -5.95 -2.35 12.85
C ASN A 41 -5.20 -2.93 11.65
N PRO A 42 -5.10 -2.16 10.55
CA PRO A 42 -4.40 -2.66 9.37
C PRO A 42 -2.91 -2.73 9.61
N CYS A 43 -2.25 -3.66 8.93
CA CYS A 43 -0.81 -3.70 8.89
C CYS A 43 -0.35 -2.70 7.83
N ILE A 44 0.55 -1.78 8.20
CA ILE A 44 0.99 -0.74 7.27
C ILE A 44 2.49 -0.85 7.06
N GLU A 45 2.89 -0.98 5.79
CA GLU A 45 4.29 -0.98 5.37
C GLU A 45 4.56 0.32 4.64
N VAL A 46 5.59 1.05 5.05
CA VAL A 46 5.83 2.41 4.55
C VAL A 46 7.15 2.50 3.81
N LEU A 47 7.13 3.13 2.64
CA LEU A 47 8.33 3.57 1.95
C LEU A 47 8.33 5.09 1.96
N PRO A 48 9.05 5.73 2.90
CA PRO A 48 9.07 7.20 3.00
C PRO A 48 10.20 7.80 2.16
N LYS A 49 10.10 9.10 1.95
CA LYS A 49 11.18 9.93 1.39
C LYS A 49 11.66 9.43 0.03
N VAL A 50 10.72 8.96 -0.78
CA VAL A 50 11.04 8.46 -2.11
C VAL A 50 11.52 9.60 -2.99
N ARG A 51 12.60 9.37 -3.75
CA ARG A 51 13.14 10.35 -4.68
C ARG A 51 13.18 9.85 -6.10
N LYS A 52 13.25 8.52 -6.30
CA LYS A 52 13.35 7.92 -7.62
C LYS A 52 12.33 6.82 -7.79
N PHE A 53 11.81 6.71 -9.00
CA PHE A 53 10.82 5.68 -9.29
C PHE A 53 11.35 4.27 -9.06
N ASP A 54 12.65 4.05 -9.31
CA ASP A 54 13.23 2.72 -9.10
C ASP A 54 13.06 2.23 -7.67
N GLU A 55 13.09 3.14 -6.69
CA GLU A 55 12.86 2.78 -5.29
C GLU A 55 11.45 2.27 -5.09
N VAL A 56 10.48 2.95 -5.69
CA VAL A 56 9.07 2.57 -5.60
C VAL A 56 8.85 1.21 -6.26
N LYS A 57 9.36 1.06 -7.47
CA LYS A 57 9.15 -0.16 -8.23
C LYS A 57 9.71 -1.38 -7.49
N ARG A 58 10.92 -1.24 -6.94
CA ARG A 58 11.52 -2.34 -6.19
C ARG A 58 10.71 -2.67 -4.94
N PHE A 59 10.28 -1.65 -4.22
CA PHE A 59 9.47 -1.86 -3.01
C PHE A 59 8.19 -2.61 -3.34
N LEU A 60 7.49 -2.19 -4.39
CA LEU A 60 6.23 -2.83 -4.74
C LEU A 60 6.44 -4.23 -5.28
N GLU A 61 7.44 -4.43 -6.11
CA GLU A 61 7.71 -5.77 -6.67
C GLU A 61 8.12 -6.75 -5.57
N ASP A 62 8.93 -6.30 -4.62
CA ASP A 62 9.33 -7.15 -3.50
C ASP A 62 8.12 -7.56 -2.66
N HIS A 63 7.22 -6.63 -2.41
CA HIS A 63 6.03 -6.92 -1.61
C HIS A 63 5.03 -7.78 -2.38
N MET A 64 4.94 -7.60 -3.70
CA MET A 64 4.09 -8.47 -4.51
C MET A 64 4.60 -9.91 -4.46
N GLN A 65 5.92 -10.09 -4.54
CA GLN A 65 6.50 -11.43 -4.47
C GLN A 65 6.28 -12.05 -3.09
N LEU A 66 6.46 -11.26 -2.03
CA LEU A 66 6.24 -11.73 -0.67
C LEU A 66 4.79 -12.16 -0.48
N HIS A 67 3.84 -11.38 -0.98
CA HIS A 67 2.42 -11.72 -0.91
C HIS A 67 2.12 -13.00 -1.69
N ARG A 68 2.76 -13.18 -2.83
CA ARG A 68 2.57 -14.40 -3.61
C ARG A 68 3.01 -15.62 -2.81
N GLU A 69 4.14 -15.51 -2.11
CA GLU A 69 4.68 -16.62 -1.32
C GLU A 69 3.84 -16.90 -0.08
N LEU A 70 3.39 -15.85 0.61
CA LEU A 70 2.71 -16.02 1.89
C LEU A 70 1.22 -16.20 1.76
N LYS A 71 0.60 -15.61 0.74
CA LYS A 71 -0.87 -15.58 0.61
C LYS A 71 -1.37 -16.18 -0.68
N GLY A 72 -0.47 -16.63 -1.54
CA GLY A 72 -0.83 -17.25 -2.81
C GLY A 72 -1.27 -16.29 -3.90
N SER A 73 -1.18 -14.99 -3.66
CA SER A 73 -1.57 -13.98 -4.64
C SER A 73 -0.65 -12.77 -4.51
N PRO A 74 -0.19 -12.19 -5.63
CA PRO A 74 0.67 -11.01 -5.58
C PRO A 74 -0.09 -9.71 -5.37
N ARG A 75 -1.44 -9.76 -5.27
CA ARG A 75 -2.25 -8.54 -5.19
C ARG A 75 -1.93 -7.71 -3.96
N ILE A 76 -1.70 -6.41 -4.16
CA ILE A 76 -1.39 -5.50 -3.06
C ILE A 76 -2.19 -4.20 -3.19
N LEU A 77 -2.42 -3.57 -2.05
CA LEU A 77 -3.06 -2.26 -1.96
C LEU A 77 -1.98 -1.23 -1.67
N VAL A 78 -1.94 -0.18 -2.47
CA VAL A 78 -0.94 0.88 -2.37
C VAL A 78 -1.64 2.23 -2.21
N CYS A 79 -1.29 2.96 -1.16
CA CYS A 79 -1.77 4.33 -0.97
C CYS A 79 -0.57 5.25 -1.05
N TYR A 80 -0.64 6.32 -1.83
CA TYR A 80 0.54 7.15 -1.98
C TYR A 80 0.22 8.64 -1.88
N THR A 81 1.20 9.37 -1.32
CA THR A 81 1.19 10.83 -1.27
C THR A 81 2.51 11.30 -1.86
N ILE A 82 2.50 11.64 -3.14
CA ILE A 82 3.69 12.08 -3.85
C ILE A 82 3.40 13.42 -4.50
N VAL A 83 4.15 14.43 -4.08
CA VAL A 83 4.00 15.80 -4.59
C VAL A 83 4.73 15.96 -5.91
N ASP A 84 5.89 15.33 -6.06
CA ASP A 84 6.65 15.40 -7.30
C ASP A 84 5.84 14.85 -8.46
N LYS A 85 5.60 15.70 -9.46
CA LYS A 85 4.68 15.37 -10.54
C LYS A 85 5.18 14.22 -11.40
N GLU A 86 6.45 14.21 -11.74
CA GLU A 86 7.01 13.17 -12.59
C GLU A 86 6.96 11.81 -11.89
N LEU A 87 7.37 11.78 -10.64
CA LEU A 87 7.36 10.55 -9.85
C LEU A 87 5.93 10.03 -9.68
N ARG A 88 4.99 10.94 -9.37
CA ARG A 88 3.58 10.56 -9.22
C ARG A 88 3.02 9.97 -10.51
N THR A 89 3.34 10.59 -11.65
CA THR A 89 2.87 10.11 -12.95
C THR A 89 3.43 8.71 -13.25
N ARG A 90 4.72 8.51 -12.99
CA ARG A 90 5.34 7.21 -13.24
C ARG A 90 4.76 6.12 -12.36
N LEU A 91 4.49 6.45 -11.09
CA LEU A 91 3.87 5.47 -10.20
C LEU A 91 2.46 5.13 -10.67
N ALA A 92 1.68 6.14 -11.07
CA ALA A 92 0.32 5.91 -11.56
C ALA A 92 0.32 5.02 -12.81
N GLU A 93 1.27 5.27 -13.73
CA GLU A 93 1.38 4.46 -14.94
C GLU A 93 1.78 3.03 -14.63
N PHE A 94 2.74 2.86 -13.72
CA PHE A 94 3.16 1.52 -13.33
C PHE A 94 2.00 0.75 -12.70
N ALA A 95 1.30 1.39 -11.77
CA ALA A 95 0.16 0.74 -11.11
C ALA A 95 -0.94 0.38 -12.11
N ALA A 96 -1.20 1.26 -13.08
CA ALA A 96 -2.21 0.99 -14.10
C ALA A 96 -1.84 -0.18 -14.99
N SER A 97 -0.54 -0.44 -15.18
CA SER A 97 -0.07 -1.54 -16.00
C SER A 97 -0.02 -2.88 -15.25
N GLU A 98 -0.18 -2.85 -13.92
CA GLU A 98 -0.08 -4.06 -13.10
C GLU A 98 -1.48 -4.43 -12.57
N PRO A 99 -2.06 -5.52 -13.04
CA PRO A 99 -3.42 -5.87 -12.63
C PRO A 99 -3.51 -6.25 -11.15
N ASP A 100 -2.39 -6.55 -10.52
CA ASP A 100 -2.38 -6.95 -9.12
C ASP A 100 -2.12 -5.79 -8.15
N ILE A 101 -2.02 -4.57 -8.67
CA ILE A 101 -1.84 -3.39 -7.83
C ILE A 101 -3.13 -2.58 -7.82
N ILE A 102 -3.67 -2.37 -6.63
CA ILE A 102 -4.77 -1.43 -6.42
C ILE A 102 -4.13 -0.19 -5.80
N ALA A 103 -4.08 0.90 -6.57
CA ALA A 103 -3.38 2.10 -6.13
C ALA A 103 -4.35 3.26 -5.90
N ILE A 104 -4.15 3.97 -4.82
CA ILE A 104 -4.97 5.11 -4.45
C ILE A 104 -4.06 6.32 -4.24
N ASP A 105 -4.28 7.35 -5.04
CA ASP A 105 -3.57 8.62 -4.90
C ASP A 105 -4.30 9.44 -3.82
N LEU A 106 -3.74 9.48 -2.63
CA LEU A 106 -4.39 10.15 -1.51
C LEU A 106 -4.42 11.67 -1.69
N MET A 107 -3.49 12.22 -2.46
CA MET A 107 -3.49 13.65 -2.73
C MET A 107 -4.68 14.05 -3.59
N THR A 108 -5.01 13.24 -4.58
CA THR A 108 -6.17 13.47 -5.43
C THR A 108 -7.46 13.25 -4.68
N GLN A 109 -7.52 12.24 -3.82
CA GLN A 109 -8.72 11.90 -3.07
C GLN A 109 -9.09 12.95 -2.03
N VAL A 110 -8.13 13.73 -1.58
CA VAL A 110 -8.37 14.72 -0.52
C VAL A 110 -8.89 16.05 -1.07
N ILE A 111 -8.72 16.30 -2.34
CA ILE A 111 -9.18 17.53 -3.00
C ILE A 111 -10.68 17.41 -3.41
#